data_9e4fa3ef8c34bb6fb5986d94ad31f879
#
_entry.id   9e4fa3ef8c34bb6fb5986d94ad31f879
#
_cell.length_a   1.000
_cell.length_b   1.000
_cell.length_c   1.000
_cell.angle_alpha   90.00
_cell.angle_beta   90.00
_cell.angle_gamma   90.00
#
_symmetry.space_group_name_H-M   'P 1'
#
loop_
_entity.id
_entity.type
_entity.pdbx_description
1 polymer ?
#
loop_
_entity_poly.entity_id
_entity_poly.type
_entity_poly.pdbx_seq_one_letter_code
_entity_poly.pdbx_strand_id
1 'polypeptide(L)'
;MDLLQGRRQQEMLRINQLKLAPDHTEQELKKALLTTLHLKEEELLEYHIHKRSIDARKKPTIFYSYAIDFQVKNEERILKKAKNKVQKVFQKAYEFPKAGTMKLRHRPIIVGAGPAGLFCAYSLAVQGYQPILVERGAMVEERMQDVEKFWNTGILNPKSNVQFGEGGAGTFSDGKLNTLVKDKFGRNNFVLETFVKFGADPAILYEQKPHIGTDVLACVVSNMRREILSLGGEVRFHAQVTDFVFEGSEKSDRHLKQIIINNSEKIDCDVLILAIGHSARDTFQVLYDEGIPMQAKSFAVGVRIEHPQKMIQEAQYGKEMADLFPAAAYKLTTQLENKRGVYTFCMCPGGYVVNASSEEGKLAVNGMSYHDRSGENANSAVIVTVTPQDFESDSPLAGIAFQRKLEERAYQIGQGNIPVQCYKDFCDNIPTEKLGDIRPQMKGNYRLANVRAIFPDELAKSIEQGILNMDHKIHGFAREDALLSGVESRTSSPVKILREESFESTCKGIYPCGEGAGYAGGITSAAMDGMKVAEAIIKKYEAFSS
;
A
#
# COMPACT_ATOMS: atom_id res chain seq x y z
N MET A 1 19.98 -18.52 5.07
CA MET A 1 19.23 -19.50 4.25
C MET A 1 18.21 -20.32 5.06
N ASP A 2 18.21 -20.28 6.40
CA ASP A 2 17.46 -21.23 7.24
C ASP A 2 16.10 -20.77 7.81
N LEU A 3 15.74 -19.51 7.73
CA LEU A 3 14.44 -19.04 8.26
C LEU A 3 13.22 -19.36 7.38
N LEU A 4 13.42 -19.61 6.09
CA LEU A 4 12.35 -19.92 5.14
C LEU A 4 12.17 -21.42 4.84
N GLN A 5 13.16 -22.27 5.17
CA GLN A 5 13.08 -23.74 4.96
C GLN A 5 12.43 -24.52 6.12
N GLY A 6 12.17 -23.88 7.27
CA GLY A 6 11.80 -24.58 8.52
C GLY A 6 10.31 -24.70 8.83
N ARG A 7 9.42 -23.96 8.19
CA ARG A 7 7.97 -24.11 8.45
C ARG A 7 7.32 -25.13 7.51
N ARG A 8 7.63 -26.43 7.75
CA ARG A 8 6.84 -27.54 7.21
C ARG A 8 5.39 -27.42 7.69
N GLN A 9 4.43 -28.02 6.95
CA GLN A 9 3.05 -28.19 7.41
C GLN A 9 3.05 -28.74 8.84
N GLN A 10 2.85 -27.86 9.82
CA GLN A 10 2.94 -28.23 11.23
C GLN A 10 1.56 -28.05 11.85
N GLU A 11 1.04 -29.15 12.40
CA GLU A 11 -0.18 -29.12 13.20
C GLU A 11 0.16 -28.49 14.55
N MET A 12 -0.57 -27.45 14.93
CA MET A 12 -0.41 -26.76 16.19
C MET A 12 -1.77 -26.56 16.87
N LEU A 13 -1.76 -26.28 18.14
CA LEU A 13 -2.92 -25.81 18.87
C LEU A 13 -2.93 -24.29 18.93
N ARG A 14 -4.10 -23.67 18.82
CA ARG A 14 -4.26 -22.22 18.95
C ARG A 14 -5.20 -21.88 20.10
N ILE A 15 -4.75 -21.00 20.99
CA ILE A 15 -5.59 -20.30 21.95
C ILE A 15 -5.84 -18.88 21.46
N ASN A 16 -7.08 -18.40 21.61
CA ASN A 16 -7.47 -17.04 21.22
C ASN A 16 -7.83 -16.21 22.46
N GLN A 17 -7.74 -14.88 22.33
CA GLN A 17 -8.18 -13.89 23.33
C GLN A 17 -7.49 -14.01 24.69
N LEU A 18 -6.22 -14.40 24.73
CA LEU A 18 -5.40 -14.28 25.93
C LEU A 18 -5.11 -12.80 26.17
N LYS A 19 -5.59 -12.24 27.29
CA LYS A 19 -5.51 -10.81 27.58
C LYS A 19 -4.47 -10.52 28.63
N LEU A 20 -3.65 -9.47 28.36
CA LEU A 20 -2.63 -8.98 29.29
C LEU A 20 -2.68 -7.45 29.40
N ALA A 21 -2.19 -6.92 30.51
CA ALA A 21 -2.02 -5.49 30.74
C ALA A 21 -1.03 -4.87 29.73
N PRO A 22 -1.07 -3.56 29.49
CA PRO A 22 -0.20 -2.91 28.50
C PRO A 22 1.30 -3.09 28.76
N ASP A 23 1.70 -3.10 30.01
CA ASP A 23 3.07 -3.12 30.53
C ASP A 23 3.62 -4.52 30.80
N HIS A 24 2.91 -5.56 30.35
CA HIS A 24 3.33 -6.95 30.57
C HIS A 24 4.64 -7.29 29.85
N THR A 25 5.39 -8.18 30.47
CA THR A 25 6.62 -8.76 29.94
C THR A 25 6.34 -10.05 29.14
N GLU A 26 7.33 -10.51 28.36
CA GLU A 26 7.24 -11.80 27.65
C GLU A 26 7.11 -12.98 28.64
N GLN A 27 7.74 -12.90 29.81
CA GLN A 27 7.60 -13.92 30.85
C GLN A 27 6.18 -13.99 31.39
N GLU A 28 5.51 -12.85 31.56
CA GLU A 28 4.10 -12.79 31.97
C GLU A 28 3.17 -13.34 30.89
N LEU A 29 3.48 -13.13 29.60
CA LEU A 29 2.74 -13.74 28.48
C LEU A 29 2.86 -15.27 28.57
N LYS A 30 4.07 -15.82 28.72
CA LYS A 30 4.30 -17.26 28.89
C LYS A 30 3.57 -17.80 30.11
N LYS A 31 3.67 -17.12 31.26
CA LYS A 31 2.99 -17.50 32.51
C LYS A 31 1.46 -17.51 32.35
N ALA A 32 0.91 -16.49 31.68
CA ALA A 32 -0.54 -16.42 31.40
C ALA A 32 -0.99 -17.56 30.50
N LEU A 33 -0.21 -17.93 29.49
CA LEU A 33 -0.47 -19.09 28.62
C LEU A 33 -0.50 -20.38 29.44
N LEU A 34 0.55 -20.66 30.23
CA LEU A 34 0.65 -21.85 31.09
C LEU A 34 -0.51 -21.94 32.09
N THR A 35 -0.83 -20.82 32.76
CA THR A 35 -1.93 -20.75 33.73
C THR A 35 -3.28 -21.02 33.07
N THR A 36 -3.55 -20.38 31.91
CA THR A 36 -4.82 -20.53 31.18
C THR A 36 -5.05 -21.94 30.67
N LEU A 37 -3.98 -22.63 30.28
CA LEU A 37 -4.00 -24.00 29.77
C LEU A 37 -3.83 -25.06 30.86
N HIS A 38 -3.58 -24.63 32.11
CA HIS A 38 -3.23 -25.52 33.24
C HIS A 38 -2.08 -26.47 32.91
N LEU A 39 -0.99 -25.90 32.35
CA LEU A 39 0.23 -26.59 31.96
C LEU A 39 1.35 -26.31 32.95
N LYS A 40 2.21 -27.33 33.17
CA LYS A 40 3.55 -27.11 33.70
C LYS A 40 4.47 -26.66 32.57
N GLU A 41 5.55 -25.95 32.90
CA GLU A 41 6.48 -25.40 31.91
C GLU A 41 7.10 -26.50 31.05
N GLU A 42 7.44 -27.64 31.60
CA GLU A 42 8.00 -28.82 30.93
C GLU A 42 7.02 -29.51 29.94
N GLU A 43 5.72 -29.18 29.98
CA GLU A 43 4.70 -29.72 29.08
C GLU A 43 4.54 -28.88 27.81
N LEU A 44 4.98 -27.59 27.84
CA LEU A 44 4.98 -26.70 26.70
C LEU A 44 6.28 -26.90 25.90
N LEU A 45 6.15 -27.37 24.67
CA LEU A 45 7.28 -27.63 23.78
C LEU A 45 7.73 -26.36 23.05
N GLU A 46 6.76 -25.63 22.51
CA GLU A 46 6.98 -24.44 21.69
C GLU A 46 5.73 -23.54 21.72
N TYR A 47 5.91 -22.24 21.57
CA TYR A 47 4.80 -21.32 21.31
C TYR A 47 5.23 -20.15 20.44
N HIS A 48 4.29 -19.62 19.62
CA HIS A 48 4.47 -18.46 18.77
C HIS A 48 3.27 -17.53 18.87
N ILE A 49 3.52 -16.22 18.86
CA ILE A 49 2.45 -15.25 18.76
C ILE A 49 1.94 -15.29 17.31
N HIS A 50 0.68 -15.72 17.14
CA HIS A 50 0.00 -15.70 15.85
C HIS A 50 -0.59 -14.32 15.55
N LYS A 51 -1.12 -13.65 16.60
CA LYS A 51 -1.71 -12.33 16.46
C LYS A 51 -1.65 -11.58 17.78
N ARG A 52 -1.28 -10.28 17.71
CA ARG A 52 -1.41 -9.30 18.79
C ARG A 52 -2.34 -8.17 18.36
N SER A 53 -3.27 -7.78 19.22
CA SER A 53 -4.21 -6.68 18.99
C SER A 53 -4.50 -5.92 20.27
N ILE A 54 -4.87 -4.65 20.16
CA ILE A 54 -5.31 -3.83 21.29
C ILE A 54 -6.84 -3.95 21.41
N ASP A 55 -7.33 -4.36 22.56
CA ASP A 55 -8.75 -4.41 22.88
C ASP A 55 -9.15 -3.18 23.72
N ALA A 56 -9.53 -2.10 23.03
CA ALA A 56 -9.94 -0.82 23.61
C ALA A 56 -11.46 -0.62 23.62
N ARG A 57 -12.25 -1.69 23.59
CA ARG A 57 -13.72 -1.61 23.55
C ARG A 57 -14.35 -1.15 24.86
N LYS A 58 -13.67 -1.35 26.00
CA LYS A 58 -14.15 -0.99 27.33
C LYS A 58 -13.15 -0.08 28.03
N LYS A 59 -13.22 1.22 27.75
CA LYS A 59 -12.38 2.23 28.42
C LYS A 59 -12.84 2.42 29.90
N PRO A 60 -11.93 2.66 30.83
CA PRO A 60 -10.48 2.79 30.68
C PRO A 60 -9.73 1.45 30.66
N THR A 61 -10.40 0.31 30.74
CA THR A 61 -9.76 -1.01 30.85
C THR A 61 -9.39 -1.51 29.45
N ILE A 62 -8.13 -1.31 29.06
CA ILE A 62 -7.59 -1.69 27.75
C ILE A 62 -6.53 -2.79 27.94
N PHE A 63 -6.50 -3.77 27.05
CA PHE A 63 -5.59 -4.90 27.10
C PHE A 63 -4.94 -5.15 25.73
N TYR A 64 -3.75 -5.75 25.74
CA TYR A 64 -3.32 -6.54 24.60
C TYR A 64 -4.08 -7.88 24.58
N SER A 65 -4.58 -8.25 23.42
CA SER A 65 -5.25 -9.53 23.17
C SER A 65 -4.43 -10.36 22.19
N TYR A 66 -4.05 -11.54 22.61
CA TYR A 66 -3.18 -12.46 21.87
C TYR A 66 -3.98 -13.65 21.32
N ALA A 67 -3.61 -14.09 20.11
CA ALA A 67 -3.79 -15.45 19.64
C ALA A 67 -2.42 -16.11 19.59
N ILE A 68 -2.27 -17.27 20.23
CA ILE A 68 -0.99 -17.97 20.38
C ILE A 68 -1.12 -19.37 19.80
N ASP A 69 -0.22 -19.72 18.90
CA ASP A 69 -0.02 -21.07 18.42
C ASP A 69 1.02 -21.77 19.30
N PHE A 70 0.75 -23.01 19.69
CA PHE A 70 1.62 -23.72 20.60
C PHE A 70 1.59 -25.23 20.39
N GLN A 71 2.64 -25.91 20.85
CA GLN A 71 2.77 -27.37 20.90
C GLN A 71 2.97 -27.85 22.34
N VAL A 72 2.38 -28.99 22.66
CA VAL A 72 2.44 -29.58 23.99
C VAL A 72 2.65 -31.09 23.90
N LYS A 73 3.20 -31.68 24.95
CA LYS A 73 3.42 -33.14 25.02
C LYS A 73 2.14 -33.97 24.92
N ASN A 74 0.99 -33.47 25.33
CA ASN A 74 -0.28 -34.20 25.31
C ASN A 74 -1.44 -33.29 24.80
N GLU A 75 -1.60 -33.20 23.49
CA GLU A 75 -2.62 -32.38 22.83
C GLU A 75 -4.04 -32.79 23.16
N GLU A 76 -4.32 -34.11 23.21
CA GLU A 76 -5.68 -34.62 23.47
C GLU A 76 -6.19 -34.18 24.84
N ARG A 77 -5.32 -34.19 25.85
CA ARG A 77 -5.65 -33.71 27.19
C ARG A 77 -6.06 -32.24 27.17
N ILE A 78 -5.32 -31.42 26.43
CA ILE A 78 -5.59 -29.98 26.34
C ILE A 78 -6.89 -29.70 25.58
N LEU A 79 -7.11 -30.37 24.45
CA LEU A 79 -8.35 -30.23 23.69
C LEU A 79 -9.59 -30.63 24.50
N LYS A 80 -9.50 -31.70 25.28
CA LYS A 80 -10.60 -32.13 26.19
C LYS A 80 -10.85 -31.14 27.32
N LYS A 81 -9.79 -30.60 27.96
CA LYS A 81 -9.89 -29.65 29.09
C LYS A 81 -10.28 -28.25 28.68
N ALA A 82 -9.70 -27.72 27.62
CA ALA A 82 -9.87 -26.33 27.19
C ALA A 82 -11.19 -26.09 26.46
N LYS A 83 -11.99 -27.14 26.20
CA LYS A 83 -13.26 -27.08 25.47
C LYS A 83 -13.09 -26.20 24.21
N ASN A 84 -13.94 -25.18 23.99
CA ASN A 84 -13.93 -24.33 22.80
C ASN A 84 -12.87 -23.21 22.82
N LYS A 85 -11.96 -23.15 23.80
CA LYS A 85 -10.92 -22.11 23.89
C LYS A 85 -9.69 -22.40 23.05
N VAL A 86 -9.46 -23.69 22.75
CA VAL A 86 -8.31 -24.17 21.98
C VAL A 86 -8.81 -24.92 20.74
N GLN A 87 -8.18 -24.68 19.61
CA GLN A 87 -8.49 -25.35 18.35
C GLN A 87 -7.21 -25.84 17.69
N LYS A 88 -7.33 -26.94 16.92
CA LYS A 88 -6.25 -27.37 16.03
C LYS A 88 -6.17 -26.42 14.82
N VAL A 89 -4.96 -26.03 14.47
CA VAL A 89 -4.66 -25.18 13.31
C VAL A 89 -3.58 -25.81 12.46
N PHE A 90 -3.70 -25.62 11.15
CA PHE A 90 -2.68 -26.02 10.19
C PHE A 90 -2.06 -24.73 9.61
N GLN A 91 -0.77 -24.55 9.80
CA GLN A 91 -0.04 -23.52 9.08
C GLN A 91 0.41 -24.11 7.75
N LYS A 92 -0.11 -23.55 6.66
CA LYS A 92 0.33 -23.90 5.31
C LYS A 92 1.40 -22.91 4.88
N ALA A 93 2.61 -23.41 4.66
CA ALA A 93 3.64 -22.63 4.01
C ALA A 93 3.23 -22.33 2.55
N TYR A 94 3.64 -21.18 2.04
CA TYR A 94 3.48 -20.88 0.62
C TYR A 94 4.43 -21.75 -0.21
N GLU A 95 3.89 -22.33 -1.27
CA GLU A 95 4.66 -23.14 -2.23
C GLU A 95 4.46 -22.61 -3.64
N PHE A 96 5.57 -22.43 -4.36
CA PHE A 96 5.50 -22.08 -5.78
C PHE A 96 4.90 -23.25 -6.58
N PRO A 97 4.16 -22.95 -7.66
CA PRO A 97 3.66 -23.99 -8.55
C PRO A 97 4.82 -24.67 -9.29
N LYS A 98 4.55 -25.87 -9.79
CA LYS A 98 5.49 -26.57 -10.68
C LYS A 98 5.64 -25.78 -11.99
N ALA A 99 6.87 -25.75 -12.52
CA ALA A 99 7.17 -25.14 -13.82
C ALA A 99 6.42 -25.84 -14.96
N GLY A 100 5.99 -25.04 -15.93
CA GLY A 100 5.42 -25.51 -17.18
C GLY A 100 6.48 -26.05 -18.14
N THR A 101 6.07 -26.30 -19.38
CA THR A 101 6.92 -26.94 -20.40
C THR A 101 7.15 -26.08 -21.65
N MET A 102 6.49 -24.93 -21.76
CA MET A 102 6.69 -24.03 -22.89
C MET A 102 8.03 -23.30 -22.72
N LYS A 103 8.82 -23.24 -23.78
CA LYS A 103 10.11 -22.53 -23.76
C LYS A 103 9.90 -21.03 -23.92
N LEU A 104 10.61 -20.24 -23.11
CA LEU A 104 10.81 -18.81 -23.31
C LEU A 104 12.03 -18.61 -24.23
N ARG A 105 11.90 -17.71 -25.22
CA ARG A 105 13.03 -17.29 -26.05
C ARG A 105 13.80 -16.16 -25.39
N HIS A 106 13.09 -15.29 -24.67
CA HIS A 106 13.61 -14.12 -24.00
C HIS A 106 13.24 -14.12 -22.52
N ARG A 107 14.05 -13.45 -21.72
CA ARG A 107 13.84 -13.27 -20.28
C ARG A 107 12.53 -12.48 -20.04
N PRO A 108 11.70 -12.85 -19.05
CA PRO A 108 10.50 -12.07 -18.71
C PRO A 108 10.90 -10.65 -18.31
N ILE A 109 10.18 -9.65 -18.83
CA ILE A 109 10.41 -8.24 -18.50
C ILE A 109 9.29 -7.75 -17.59
N ILE A 110 9.66 -7.08 -16.49
CA ILE A 110 8.74 -6.45 -15.55
C ILE A 110 8.91 -4.93 -15.62
N VAL A 111 7.82 -4.21 -15.85
CA VAL A 111 7.81 -2.75 -15.92
C VAL A 111 7.29 -2.17 -14.62
N GLY A 112 8.16 -1.49 -13.88
CA GLY A 112 7.88 -0.84 -12.60
C GLY A 112 8.38 -1.62 -11.39
N ALA A 113 9.21 -0.97 -10.55
CA ALA A 113 9.81 -1.52 -9.35
C ALA A 113 8.99 -1.19 -8.07
N GLY A 114 7.67 -1.07 -8.17
CA GLY A 114 6.77 -1.03 -7.03
C GLY A 114 6.55 -2.41 -6.41
N PRO A 115 5.71 -2.54 -5.36
CA PRO A 115 5.52 -3.83 -4.67
C PRO A 115 5.10 -4.97 -5.59
N ALA A 116 4.24 -4.73 -6.58
CA ALA A 116 3.83 -5.76 -7.56
C ALA A 116 5.02 -6.24 -8.41
N GLY A 117 5.80 -5.30 -8.96
CA GLY A 117 6.95 -5.65 -9.80
C GLY A 117 8.08 -6.30 -9.01
N LEU A 118 8.41 -5.80 -7.82
CA LEU A 118 9.44 -6.38 -6.96
C LEU A 118 9.11 -7.83 -6.55
N PHE A 119 7.87 -8.09 -6.11
CA PHE A 119 7.47 -9.45 -5.73
C PHE A 119 7.31 -10.38 -6.93
N CYS A 120 6.90 -9.88 -8.09
CA CYS A 120 6.91 -10.65 -9.34
C CYS A 120 8.34 -11.01 -9.74
N ALA A 121 9.26 -10.04 -9.76
CA ALA A 121 10.66 -10.25 -10.10
C ALA A 121 11.34 -11.20 -9.11
N TYR A 122 11.16 -11.00 -7.80
CA TYR A 122 11.69 -11.89 -6.77
C TYR A 122 11.17 -13.33 -6.94
N SER A 123 9.87 -13.50 -7.14
CA SER A 123 9.25 -14.83 -7.33
C SER A 123 9.82 -15.55 -8.56
N LEU A 124 9.96 -14.84 -9.69
CA LEU A 124 10.54 -15.40 -10.93
C LEU A 124 12.04 -15.69 -10.77
N ALA A 125 12.79 -14.81 -10.09
CA ALA A 125 14.21 -15.02 -9.84
C ALA A 125 14.49 -16.25 -8.98
N VAL A 126 13.72 -16.42 -7.86
CA VAL A 126 13.81 -17.61 -6.99
C VAL A 126 13.54 -18.90 -7.76
N GLN A 127 12.70 -18.84 -8.80
CA GLN A 127 12.35 -20.00 -9.62
C GLN A 127 13.23 -20.15 -10.90
N GLY A 128 14.31 -19.36 -11.05
CA GLY A 128 15.29 -19.50 -12.12
C GLY A 128 14.90 -18.85 -13.46
N TYR A 129 13.91 -17.96 -13.49
CA TYR A 129 13.48 -17.29 -14.73
C TYR A 129 14.33 -16.07 -15.11
N GLN A 130 15.30 -15.68 -14.31
CA GLN A 130 16.23 -14.57 -14.57
C GLN A 130 15.54 -13.29 -15.10
N PRO A 131 14.53 -12.72 -14.40
CA PRO A 131 13.73 -11.61 -14.91
C PRO A 131 14.56 -10.35 -15.13
N ILE A 132 14.08 -9.46 -16.03
CA ILE A 132 14.58 -8.10 -16.21
C ILE A 132 13.53 -7.15 -15.63
N LEU A 133 13.88 -6.43 -14.56
CA LEU A 133 13.04 -5.41 -13.95
C LEU A 133 13.49 -4.04 -14.44
N VAL A 134 12.60 -3.29 -15.09
CA VAL A 134 12.86 -1.94 -15.58
C VAL A 134 12.03 -0.92 -14.80
N GLU A 135 12.68 0.15 -14.35
CA GLU A 135 12.05 1.23 -13.56
C GLU A 135 12.42 2.58 -14.20
N ARG A 136 11.41 3.46 -14.39
CA ARG A 136 11.64 4.79 -14.98
C ARG A 136 12.43 5.72 -14.07
N GLY A 137 12.24 5.60 -12.76
CA GLY A 137 12.91 6.43 -11.77
C GLY A 137 14.23 5.83 -11.30
N ALA A 138 14.75 6.43 -10.25
CA ALA A 138 16.04 6.09 -9.65
C ALA A 138 15.93 4.90 -8.68
N MET A 139 17.09 4.31 -8.35
CA MET A 139 17.21 3.42 -7.18
C MET A 139 16.88 4.17 -5.90
N VAL A 140 16.49 3.45 -4.86
CA VAL A 140 15.91 4.09 -3.65
C VAL A 140 16.85 5.08 -2.99
N GLU A 141 18.15 4.84 -3.02
CA GLU A 141 19.18 5.71 -2.44
C GLU A 141 19.25 7.08 -3.14
N GLU A 142 19.21 7.10 -4.47
CA GLU A 142 19.18 8.32 -5.29
C GLU A 142 17.80 8.98 -5.24
N ARG A 143 16.74 8.18 -5.32
CA ARG A 143 15.36 8.63 -5.26
C ARG A 143 15.05 9.40 -3.97
N MET A 144 15.59 8.96 -2.83
CA MET A 144 15.44 9.70 -1.56
C MET A 144 16.01 11.11 -1.66
N GLN A 145 17.15 11.28 -2.35
CA GLN A 145 17.76 12.59 -2.58
C GLN A 145 16.89 13.45 -3.52
N ASP A 146 16.36 12.87 -4.59
CA ASP A 146 15.44 13.57 -5.52
C ASP A 146 14.19 14.08 -4.78
N VAL A 147 13.60 13.24 -3.94
CA VAL A 147 12.40 13.58 -3.18
C VAL A 147 12.69 14.64 -2.12
N GLU A 148 13.79 14.53 -1.39
CA GLU A 148 14.20 15.51 -0.41
C GLU A 148 14.50 16.88 -1.06
N LYS A 149 15.21 16.87 -2.19
CA LYS A 149 15.44 18.07 -2.99
C LYS A 149 14.13 18.72 -3.43
N PHE A 150 13.18 17.92 -3.92
CA PHE A 150 11.86 18.42 -4.31
C PHE A 150 11.12 19.06 -3.12
N TRP A 151 11.08 18.42 -1.97
CA TRP A 151 10.41 18.96 -0.80
C TRP A 151 11.05 20.24 -0.26
N ASN A 152 12.37 20.37 -0.37
CA ASN A 152 13.10 21.54 0.10
C ASN A 152 13.09 22.72 -0.90
N THR A 153 13.04 22.44 -2.20
CA THR A 153 13.23 23.48 -3.24
C THR A 153 12.00 23.71 -4.13
N GLY A 154 11.04 22.79 -4.12
CA GLY A 154 9.91 22.80 -5.06
C GLY A 154 10.27 22.35 -6.49
N ILE A 155 11.52 21.95 -6.76
CA ILE A 155 11.97 21.52 -8.09
C ILE A 155 11.69 20.04 -8.26
N LEU A 156 10.66 19.71 -9.06
CA LEU A 156 10.23 18.34 -9.32
C LEU A 156 11.15 17.65 -10.35
N ASN A 157 11.55 16.41 -10.04
CA ASN A 157 12.05 15.48 -11.06
C ASN A 157 10.87 14.62 -11.57
N PRO A 158 10.36 14.84 -12.81
CA PRO A 158 9.18 14.11 -13.30
C PRO A 158 9.41 12.60 -13.45
N LYS A 159 10.66 12.15 -13.51
CA LYS A 159 11.00 10.73 -13.68
C LYS A 159 11.31 10.01 -12.38
N SER A 160 11.75 10.74 -11.32
CA SER A 160 12.11 10.18 -10.02
C SER A 160 11.55 11.06 -8.90
N ASN A 161 10.52 10.59 -8.17
CA ASN A 161 9.75 11.37 -7.21
C ASN A 161 8.98 10.45 -6.25
N VAL A 162 7.99 10.98 -5.51
CA VAL A 162 7.16 10.20 -4.56
C VAL A 162 6.36 9.09 -5.27
N GLN A 163 6.09 9.20 -6.57
CA GLN A 163 5.31 8.21 -7.33
C GLN A 163 6.20 7.21 -8.10
N PHE A 164 7.33 7.68 -8.62
CA PHE A 164 8.22 6.92 -9.50
C PHE A 164 9.57 6.67 -8.86
N GLY A 165 10.10 5.48 -9.11
CA GLY A 165 11.36 4.97 -8.61
C GLY A 165 11.21 3.70 -7.78
N GLU A 166 12.31 3.11 -7.36
CA GLU A 166 12.35 1.84 -6.64
C GLU A 166 11.48 1.84 -5.39
N GLY A 167 10.69 0.79 -5.21
CA GLY A 167 9.69 0.63 -4.14
C GLY A 167 8.33 1.26 -4.46
N GLY A 168 8.21 2.05 -5.56
CA GLY A 168 6.96 2.71 -5.98
C GLY A 168 6.46 3.73 -4.95
N ALA A 169 5.21 4.18 -5.08
CA ALA A 169 4.58 5.14 -4.16
C ALA A 169 4.52 4.65 -2.70
N GLY A 170 4.57 3.34 -2.48
CA GLY A 170 4.56 2.74 -1.15
C GLY A 170 5.75 3.11 -0.28
N THR A 171 6.92 3.40 -0.88
CA THR A 171 8.14 3.78 -0.14
C THR A 171 7.96 5.07 0.66
N PHE A 172 7.21 6.03 0.16
CA PHE A 172 6.91 7.29 0.84
C PHE A 172 5.49 7.31 1.41
N SER A 173 5.17 6.30 2.23
CA SER A 173 3.87 6.15 2.89
C SER A 173 4.06 5.70 4.35
N ASP A 174 2.98 5.45 5.09
CA ASP A 174 3.06 4.80 6.41
C ASP A 174 3.53 3.34 6.33
N GLY A 175 3.56 2.76 5.14
CA GLY A 175 3.98 1.37 4.96
C GLY A 175 3.01 0.35 5.56
N LYS A 176 1.70 0.62 5.57
CA LYS A 176 0.69 -0.33 6.05
C LYS A 176 0.66 -1.60 5.22
N LEU A 177 0.65 -2.73 5.93
CA LEU A 177 0.64 -4.05 5.31
C LEU A 177 -0.72 -4.78 5.42
N ASN A 178 -1.74 -4.11 5.95
CA ASN A 178 -3.07 -4.69 6.03
C ASN A 178 -3.69 -4.85 4.64
N THR A 179 -4.30 -6.01 4.40
CA THR A 179 -5.09 -6.28 3.20
C THR A 179 -6.42 -6.92 3.55
N LEU A 180 -7.45 -6.62 2.76
CA LEU A 180 -8.76 -7.30 2.83
C LEU A 180 -8.84 -8.48 1.84
N VAL A 181 -7.80 -8.70 1.05
CA VAL A 181 -7.75 -9.81 0.11
C VAL A 181 -7.68 -11.13 0.87
N LYS A 182 -8.69 -11.98 0.66
CA LYS A 182 -8.69 -13.34 1.23
C LYS A 182 -7.64 -14.18 0.51
N ASP A 183 -6.72 -14.73 1.28
CA ASP A 183 -5.65 -15.60 0.77
C ASP A 183 -5.78 -17.01 1.38
N LYS A 184 -5.91 -18.03 0.50
CA LYS A 184 -5.99 -19.44 0.88
C LYS A 184 -4.68 -20.19 0.60
N PHE A 185 -3.68 -19.51 0.03
CA PHE A 185 -2.47 -20.13 -0.49
C PHE A 185 -1.21 -19.75 0.29
N GLY A 186 -1.33 -18.85 1.27
CA GLY A 186 -0.20 -18.40 2.11
C GLY A 186 0.63 -17.26 1.51
N ARG A 187 0.19 -16.62 0.42
CA ARG A 187 0.92 -15.50 -0.22
C ARG A 187 1.07 -14.31 0.71
N ASN A 188 0.02 -14.00 1.50
CA ASN A 188 0.09 -12.89 2.46
C ASN A 188 1.24 -13.11 3.47
N ASN A 189 1.33 -14.32 4.04
CA ASN A 189 2.40 -14.65 4.98
C ASN A 189 3.77 -14.61 4.30
N PHE A 190 3.87 -15.15 3.07
CA PHE A 190 5.11 -15.08 2.30
C PHE A 190 5.57 -13.65 2.05
N VAL A 191 4.65 -12.72 1.75
CA VAL A 191 4.97 -11.28 1.59
C VAL A 191 5.53 -10.72 2.89
N LEU A 192 4.89 -10.96 4.03
CA LEU A 192 5.35 -10.47 5.34
C LEU A 192 6.70 -11.09 5.74
N GLU A 193 6.86 -12.40 5.56
CA GLU A 193 8.11 -13.13 5.82
C GLU A 193 9.25 -12.63 4.92
N THR A 194 8.94 -12.31 3.66
CA THR A 194 9.89 -11.71 2.73
C THR A 194 10.34 -10.33 3.20
N PHE A 195 9.43 -9.48 3.67
CA PHE A 195 9.81 -8.19 4.24
C PHE A 195 10.70 -8.35 5.48
N VAL A 196 10.40 -9.30 6.37
CA VAL A 196 11.25 -9.60 7.53
C VAL A 196 12.63 -10.11 7.08
N LYS A 197 12.69 -11.03 6.11
CA LYS A 197 13.94 -11.50 5.52
C LYS A 197 14.84 -10.36 5.06
N PHE A 198 14.24 -9.29 4.54
CA PHE A 198 14.97 -8.15 3.99
C PHE A 198 15.11 -6.96 4.95
N GLY A 199 14.75 -7.12 6.23
CA GLY A 199 15.10 -6.19 7.29
C GLY A 199 13.93 -5.46 7.96
N ALA A 200 12.68 -5.85 7.69
CA ALA A 200 11.54 -5.35 8.46
C ALA A 200 11.48 -6.01 9.85
N ASP A 201 10.89 -5.32 10.82
CA ASP A 201 10.68 -5.85 12.17
C ASP A 201 9.83 -7.12 12.14
N PRO A 202 10.26 -8.24 12.78
CA PRO A 202 9.47 -9.46 12.88
C PRO A 202 8.08 -9.28 13.49
N ALA A 203 7.82 -8.22 14.23
CA ALA A 203 6.51 -7.90 14.79
C ALA A 203 5.42 -7.76 13.71
N ILE A 204 5.76 -7.41 12.47
CA ILE A 204 4.80 -7.35 11.36
C ILE A 204 4.11 -8.69 11.06
N LEU A 205 4.70 -9.82 11.48
CA LEU A 205 4.14 -11.16 11.27
C LEU A 205 2.92 -11.43 12.16
N TYR A 206 2.80 -10.73 13.29
CA TYR A 206 1.72 -11.00 14.26
C TYR A 206 0.93 -9.76 14.68
N GLU A 207 1.39 -8.56 14.37
CA GLU A 207 0.61 -7.34 14.64
C GLU A 207 -0.69 -7.31 13.84
N GLN A 208 -1.81 -6.92 14.48
CA GLN A 208 -3.09 -6.77 13.77
C GLN A 208 -3.07 -5.65 12.73
N LYS A 209 -2.26 -4.61 12.97
CA LYS A 209 -2.10 -3.46 12.08
C LYS A 209 -0.60 -3.27 11.76
N PRO A 210 0.01 -4.22 11.02
CA PRO A 210 1.44 -4.15 10.73
C PRO A 210 1.75 -2.97 9.81
N HIS A 211 2.89 -2.32 10.07
CA HIS A 211 3.44 -1.25 9.25
C HIS A 211 4.97 -1.32 9.25
N ILE A 212 5.59 -0.73 8.26
CA ILE A 212 7.06 -0.72 8.15
C ILE A 212 7.62 0.70 8.39
N GLY A 213 6.99 1.73 7.82
CA GLY A 213 7.51 3.09 7.79
C GLY A 213 8.42 3.35 6.58
N THR A 214 8.51 4.60 6.18
CA THR A 214 9.26 5.02 4.97
C THR A 214 10.76 4.69 5.07
N ASP A 215 11.37 4.93 6.21
CA ASP A 215 12.79 4.74 6.51
C ASP A 215 13.22 3.27 6.40
N VAL A 216 12.47 2.38 7.03
CA VAL A 216 12.76 0.93 7.01
C VAL A 216 12.44 0.32 5.64
N LEU A 217 11.36 0.77 4.99
CA LEU A 217 10.97 0.24 3.67
C LEU A 217 12.02 0.52 2.60
N ALA A 218 12.73 1.65 2.67
CA ALA A 218 13.85 1.95 1.78
C ALA A 218 14.96 0.89 1.86
N CYS A 219 15.34 0.47 3.07
CA CYS A 219 16.32 -0.60 3.28
C CYS A 219 15.81 -1.94 2.74
N VAL A 220 14.54 -2.26 3.00
CA VAL A 220 13.92 -3.52 2.57
C VAL A 220 13.94 -3.66 1.05
N VAL A 221 13.54 -2.63 0.30
CA VAL A 221 13.49 -2.71 -1.17
C VAL A 221 14.90 -2.79 -1.77
N SER A 222 15.89 -2.06 -1.22
CA SER A 222 17.30 -2.17 -1.61
C SER A 222 17.85 -3.60 -1.43
N ASN A 223 17.53 -4.24 -0.30
CA ASN A 223 17.93 -5.63 -0.03
C ASN A 223 17.22 -6.62 -0.97
N MET A 224 15.93 -6.41 -1.29
CA MET A 224 15.21 -7.21 -2.28
C MET A 224 15.87 -7.12 -3.66
N ARG A 225 16.24 -5.92 -4.11
CA ARG A 225 16.98 -5.72 -5.36
C ARG A 225 18.26 -6.54 -5.39
N ARG A 226 19.09 -6.45 -4.34
CA ARG A 226 20.36 -7.21 -4.25
C ARG A 226 20.13 -8.71 -4.37
N GLU A 227 19.09 -9.22 -3.74
CA GLU A 227 18.72 -10.64 -3.83
C GLU A 227 18.27 -11.03 -5.25
N ILE A 228 17.44 -10.20 -5.91
CA ILE A 228 17.03 -10.44 -7.31
C ILE A 228 18.28 -10.52 -8.22
N LEU A 229 19.24 -9.60 -8.04
CA LEU A 229 20.50 -9.60 -8.81
C LEU A 229 21.33 -10.86 -8.51
N SER A 230 21.44 -11.27 -7.24
CA SER A 230 22.21 -12.48 -6.85
C SER A 230 21.63 -13.76 -7.42
N LEU A 231 20.32 -13.78 -7.67
CA LEU A 231 19.58 -14.90 -8.28
C LEU A 231 19.58 -14.85 -9.82
N GLY A 232 20.44 -14.02 -10.46
CA GLY A 232 20.58 -13.92 -11.90
C GLY A 232 19.55 -13.00 -12.58
N GLY A 233 18.73 -12.30 -11.83
CA GLY A 233 17.87 -11.23 -12.34
C GLY A 233 18.69 -10.00 -12.76
N GLU A 234 18.03 -9.08 -13.45
CA GLU A 234 18.60 -7.78 -13.84
C GLU A 234 17.65 -6.66 -13.40
N VAL A 235 18.19 -5.55 -12.92
CA VAL A 235 17.40 -4.38 -12.53
C VAL A 235 17.98 -3.14 -13.20
N ARG A 236 17.16 -2.42 -13.98
CA ARG A 236 17.54 -1.21 -14.71
C ARG A 236 16.72 -0.04 -14.20
N PHE A 237 17.40 0.98 -13.72
CA PHE A 237 16.83 2.28 -13.37
C PHE A 237 16.97 3.28 -14.51
N HIS A 238 16.25 4.40 -14.43
CA HIS A 238 16.17 5.40 -15.49
C HIS A 238 15.77 4.79 -16.84
N ALA A 239 15.02 3.68 -16.79
CA ALA A 239 14.61 2.86 -17.92
C ALA A 239 13.08 2.93 -18.09
N GLN A 240 12.60 3.97 -18.75
CA GLN A 240 11.19 4.18 -19.02
C GLN A 240 10.77 3.40 -20.27
N VAL A 241 9.79 2.51 -20.17
CA VAL A 241 9.15 1.92 -21.35
C VAL A 241 8.28 2.98 -22.00
N THR A 242 8.61 3.34 -23.24
CA THR A 242 8.00 4.45 -23.98
C THR A 242 7.14 4.00 -25.14
N ASP A 243 7.32 2.75 -25.61
CA ASP A 243 6.52 2.22 -26.71
C ASP A 243 6.61 0.69 -26.78
N PHE A 244 5.75 0.08 -27.62
CA PHE A 244 5.61 -1.36 -27.80
C PHE A 244 5.59 -1.71 -29.28
N VAL A 245 6.19 -2.84 -29.64
CA VAL A 245 6.15 -3.39 -31.02
C VAL A 245 5.39 -4.70 -30.98
N PHE A 246 4.37 -4.79 -31.81
CA PHE A 246 3.51 -5.97 -31.93
C PHE A 246 3.68 -6.66 -33.28
N GLU A 247 3.46 -7.96 -33.29
CA GLU A 247 3.32 -8.78 -34.49
C GLU A 247 1.83 -9.21 -34.62
N GLY A 248 1.33 -9.29 -35.87
CA GLY A 248 -0.09 -9.58 -36.15
C GLY A 248 -0.86 -8.33 -36.58
N SER A 249 -1.74 -8.49 -37.56
CA SER A 249 -2.52 -7.40 -38.17
C SER A 249 -3.85 -7.14 -37.50
N GLU A 250 -4.44 -8.15 -36.85
CA GLU A 250 -5.73 -8.06 -36.19
C GLU A 250 -5.59 -7.93 -34.67
N LYS A 251 -6.46 -7.16 -34.03
CA LYS A 251 -6.44 -6.96 -32.56
C LYS A 251 -6.52 -8.27 -31.76
N SER A 252 -7.16 -9.29 -32.33
CA SER A 252 -7.33 -10.62 -31.73
C SER A 252 -6.12 -11.52 -31.83
N ASP A 253 -5.18 -11.21 -32.73
CA ASP A 253 -3.98 -12.04 -33.01
C ASP A 253 -2.67 -11.27 -32.78
N ARG A 254 -2.74 -10.19 -32.00
CA ARG A 254 -1.56 -9.37 -31.69
C ARG A 254 -0.72 -10.04 -30.60
N HIS A 255 0.56 -10.20 -30.89
CA HIS A 255 1.57 -10.69 -29.96
C HIS A 255 2.62 -9.60 -29.72
N LEU A 256 2.96 -9.39 -28.46
CA LEU A 256 4.08 -8.51 -28.13
C LEU A 256 5.38 -9.11 -28.66
N LYS A 257 6.20 -8.30 -29.32
CA LYS A 257 7.51 -8.67 -29.87
C LYS A 257 8.66 -7.95 -29.21
N GLN A 258 8.52 -6.64 -29.01
CA GLN A 258 9.56 -5.79 -28.42
C GLN A 258 8.95 -4.71 -27.57
N ILE A 259 9.72 -4.20 -26.63
CA ILE A 259 9.49 -2.93 -25.94
C ILE A 259 10.54 -1.92 -26.37
N ILE A 260 10.20 -0.64 -26.27
CA ILE A 260 11.14 0.46 -26.52
C ILE A 260 11.37 1.19 -25.20
N ILE A 261 12.64 1.31 -24.81
CA ILE A 261 13.07 2.04 -23.62
C ILE A 261 13.64 3.40 -24.04
N ASN A 262 13.22 4.46 -23.35
CA ASN A 262 13.72 5.82 -23.53
C ASN A 262 13.70 6.29 -25.01
N ASN A 263 12.68 5.90 -25.77
CA ASN A 263 12.49 6.21 -27.20
C ASN A 263 13.59 5.70 -28.15
N SER A 264 14.50 4.84 -27.71
CA SER A 264 15.65 4.44 -28.50
C SER A 264 16.03 2.97 -28.43
N GLU A 265 16.11 2.39 -27.25
CA GLU A 265 16.54 1.01 -27.03
C GLU A 265 15.39 0.03 -27.25
N LYS A 266 15.55 -0.91 -28.18
CA LYS A 266 14.61 -2.00 -28.45
C LYS A 266 15.04 -3.27 -27.73
N ILE A 267 14.13 -3.90 -27.00
CA ILE A 267 14.39 -5.17 -26.31
C ILE A 267 13.32 -6.18 -26.74
N ASP A 268 13.77 -7.34 -27.24
CA ASP A 268 12.88 -8.45 -27.58
C ASP A 268 12.20 -9.00 -26.32
N CYS A 269 10.90 -9.31 -26.43
CA CYS A 269 10.10 -9.66 -25.28
C CYS A 269 8.95 -10.60 -25.64
N ASP A 270 8.92 -11.79 -25.07
CA ASP A 270 7.78 -12.73 -25.18
C ASP A 270 6.80 -12.56 -24.01
N VAL A 271 7.26 -12.08 -22.87
CA VAL A 271 6.48 -11.94 -21.62
C VAL A 271 6.79 -10.61 -20.97
N LEU A 272 5.79 -9.74 -20.90
CA LEU A 272 5.84 -8.41 -20.31
C LEU A 272 4.84 -8.27 -19.19
N ILE A 273 5.31 -7.98 -17.99
CA ILE A 273 4.49 -7.71 -16.83
C ILE A 273 4.37 -6.20 -16.63
N LEU A 274 3.13 -5.65 -16.70
CA LEU A 274 2.85 -4.23 -16.54
C LEU A 274 2.51 -3.92 -15.08
N ALA A 275 3.52 -3.65 -14.25
CA ALA A 275 3.39 -3.25 -12.85
C ALA A 275 3.62 -1.74 -12.65
N ILE A 276 3.09 -0.93 -13.56
CA ILE A 276 3.41 0.49 -13.78
C ILE A 276 2.92 1.47 -12.70
N GLY A 277 2.10 1.01 -11.73
CA GLY A 277 1.46 1.89 -10.75
C GLY A 277 0.40 2.81 -11.37
N HIS A 278 -0.36 3.51 -10.51
CA HIS A 278 -1.49 4.33 -10.99
C HIS A 278 -1.09 5.70 -11.57
N SER A 279 0.15 6.15 -11.36
CA SER A 279 0.61 7.48 -11.76
C SER A 279 1.31 7.53 -13.13
N ALA A 280 1.56 6.39 -13.79
CA ALA A 280 2.23 6.30 -15.09
C ALA A 280 1.28 6.69 -16.26
N ARG A 281 0.76 7.91 -16.22
CA ARG A 281 -0.32 8.41 -17.11
C ARG A 281 0.08 8.47 -18.57
N ASP A 282 1.35 8.71 -18.84
CA ASP A 282 1.96 8.63 -20.17
C ASP A 282 1.94 7.19 -20.71
N THR A 283 2.32 6.22 -19.89
CA THR A 283 2.29 4.81 -20.28
C THR A 283 0.84 4.32 -20.50
N PHE A 284 -0.13 4.78 -19.69
CA PHE A 284 -1.55 4.48 -19.96
C PHE A 284 -2.01 5.04 -21.31
N GLN A 285 -1.54 6.24 -21.70
CA GLN A 285 -1.86 6.80 -23.01
C GLN A 285 -1.30 5.94 -24.13
N VAL A 286 -0.01 5.56 -24.06
CA VAL A 286 0.61 4.69 -25.07
C VAL A 286 -0.12 3.35 -25.19
N LEU A 287 -0.44 2.70 -24.05
CA LEU A 287 -1.21 1.46 -24.05
C LEU A 287 -2.60 1.61 -24.67
N TYR A 288 -3.27 2.76 -24.46
CA TYR A 288 -4.57 3.06 -25.03
C TYR A 288 -4.47 3.25 -26.54
N ASP A 289 -3.49 4.02 -27.01
CA ASP A 289 -3.25 4.30 -28.43
C ASP A 289 -2.89 3.00 -29.18
N GLU A 290 -2.14 2.11 -28.52
CA GLU A 290 -1.86 0.76 -29.01
C GLU A 290 -3.08 -0.18 -28.95
N GLY A 291 -4.22 0.27 -28.42
CA GLY A 291 -5.46 -0.50 -28.39
C GLY A 291 -5.47 -1.63 -27.36
N ILE A 292 -4.64 -1.58 -26.32
CA ILE A 292 -4.69 -2.50 -25.18
C ILE A 292 -6.01 -2.32 -24.46
N PRO A 293 -6.81 -3.38 -24.23
CA PRO A 293 -8.13 -3.28 -23.63
C PRO A 293 -8.08 -2.71 -22.21
N MET A 294 -8.80 -1.63 -22.00
CA MET A 294 -8.93 -1.01 -20.68
C MET A 294 -10.30 -0.37 -20.49
N GLN A 295 -10.65 -0.10 -19.24
CA GLN A 295 -11.92 0.55 -18.87
C GLN A 295 -11.72 1.57 -17.76
N ALA A 296 -12.57 2.59 -17.73
CA ALA A 296 -12.64 3.54 -16.62
C ALA A 296 -13.07 2.83 -15.34
N LYS A 297 -12.51 3.24 -14.21
CA LYS A 297 -12.76 2.67 -12.89
C LYS A 297 -13.08 3.76 -11.88
N SER A 298 -14.05 3.51 -11.01
CA SER A 298 -14.34 4.38 -9.86
C SER A 298 -13.13 4.47 -8.93
N PHE A 299 -12.92 5.66 -8.36
CA PHE A 299 -11.90 5.92 -7.35
C PHE A 299 -12.42 6.95 -6.34
N ALA A 300 -11.59 7.61 -5.57
CA ALA A 300 -12.02 8.64 -4.65
C ALA A 300 -11.02 9.80 -4.64
N VAL A 301 -11.51 10.99 -4.37
CA VAL A 301 -10.73 12.23 -4.29
C VAL A 301 -11.13 13.03 -3.05
N GLY A 302 -10.23 13.86 -2.54
CA GLY A 302 -10.54 14.70 -1.41
C GLY A 302 -9.34 15.46 -0.87
N VAL A 303 -9.31 15.62 0.43
CA VAL A 303 -8.30 16.39 1.15
C VAL A 303 -7.55 15.50 2.13
N ARG A 304 -6.34 15.92 2.55
CA ARG A 304 -5.72 15.44 3.78
C ARG A 304 -6.15 16.30 4.94
N ILE A 305 -6.60 15.67 6.03
CA ILE A 305 -6.93 16.34 7.28
C ILE A 305 -5.87 16.04 8.33
N GLU A 306 -5.41 17.07 9.05
CA GLU A 306 -4.46 16.93 10.16
C GLU A 306 -5.15 17.28 11.48
N HIS A 307 -4.83 16.48 12.50
CA HIS A 307 -5.22 16.67 13.90
C HIS A 307 -4.03 16.41 14.81
N PRO A 308 -3.96 16.98 16.02
CA PRO A 308 -2.95 16.59 17.00
C PRO A 308 -3.03 15.07 17.26
N GLN A 309 -1.92 14.36 17.17
CA GLN A 309 -1.87 12.91 17.45
C GLN A 309 -2.38 12.61 18.87
N LYS A 310 -2.10 13.49 19.83
CA LYS A 310 -2.59 13.37 21.21
C LYS A 310 -4.11 13.31 21.28
N MET A 311 -4.83 14.15 20.51
CA MET A 311 -6.29 14.10 20.46
C MET A 311 -6.80 12.73 19.99
N ILE A 312 -6.18 12.19 18.96
CA ILE A 312 -6.53 10.85 18.45
C ILE A 312 -6.19 9.76 19.46
N GLN A 313 -5.06 9.89 20.13
CA GLN A 313 -4.59 8.98 21.17
C GLN A 313 -5.59 8.91 22.33
N GLU A 314 -5.98 10.06 22.85
CA GLU A 314 -6.98 10.18 23.94
C GLU A 314 -8.38 9.68 23.50
N ALA A 315 -8.78 9.99 22.27
CA ALA A 315 -10.05 9.51 21.72
C ALA A 315 -10.09 7.98 21.59
N GLN A 316 -8.97 7.34 21.23
CA GLN A 316 -8.91 5.88 21.06
C GLN A 316 -8.69 5.13 22.37
N TYR A 317 -7.85 5.64 23.27
CA TYR A 317 -7.43 4.90 24.47
C TYR A 317 -7.89 5.54 25.78
N GLY A 318 -8.43 6.78 25.77
CA GLY A 318 -8.71 7.55 26.98
C GLY A 318 -7.44 8.22 27.52
N LYS A 319 -7.61 9.31 28.28
CA LYS A 319 -6.50 10.15 28.76
C LYS A 319 -5.48 9.38 29.60
N GLU A 320 -5.95 8.50 30.48
CA GLU A 320 -5.09 7.77 31.43
C GLU A 320 -4.23 6.70 30.76
N MET A 321 -4.70 6.12 29.65
CA MET A 321 -4.05 5.00 28.96
C MET A 321 -3.36 5.42 27.67
N ALA A 322 -3.48 6.68 27.27
CA ALA A 322 -3.02 7.16 25.98
C ALA A 322 -1.54 6.88 25.71
N ASP A 323 -0.69 7.12 26.71
CA ASP A 323 0.78 7.01 26.57
C ASP A 323 1.31 5.57 26.70
N LEU A 324 0.44 4.60 27.05
CA LEU A 324 0.85 3.19 27.22
C LEU A 324 0.74 2.35 25.94
N PHE A 325 0.20 2.93 24.85
CA PHE A 325 -0.02 2.23 23.60
C PHE A 325 0.65 2.95 22.43
N PRO A 326 0.97 2.22 21.34
CA PRO A 326 1.49 2.81 20.11
C PRO A 326 0.57 3.91 19.56
N ALA A 327 1.11 4.74 18.67
CA ALA A 327 0.38 5.81 18.02
C ALA A 327 -0.97 5.33 17.45
N ALA A 328 -2.06 5.92 17.94
CA ALA A 328 -3.42 5.51 17.63
C ALA A 328 -3.78 5.80 16.18
N ALA A 329 -4.42 4.83 15.54
CA ALA A 329 -4.95 4.95 14.19
C ALA A 329 -6.46 4.79 14.17
N TYR A 330 -7.12 5.43 13.20
CA TYR A 330 -8.56 5.33 12.99
C TYR A 330 -8.91 4.96 11.54
N LYS A 331 -10.12 4.47 11.36
CA LYS A 331 -10.77 4.28 10.06
C LYS A 331 -12.23 4.68 10.20
N LEU A 332 -12.65 5.73 9.52
CA LEU A 332 -13.98 6.29 9.58
C LEU A 332 -14.65 6.20 8.22
N THR A 333 -15.95 5.95 8.21
CA THR A 333 -16.76 5.90 7.00
C THR A 333 -18.13 6.48 7.29
N THR A 334 -18.70 7.18 6.34
CA THR A 334 -20.08 7.66 6.38
C THR A 334 -20.70 7.58 5.00
N GLN A 335 -22.00 7.37 4.94
CA GLN A 335 -22.81 7.44 3.72
C GLN A 335 -23.64 8.71 3.81
N LEU A 336 -23.61 9.54 2.77
CA LEU A 336 -24.36 10.78 2.70
C LEU A 336 -25.73 10.58 2.07
N GLU A 337 -26.63 11.56 2.23
CA GLU A 337 -27.98 11.55 1.65
C GLU A 337 -27.95 11.54 0.11
N ASN A 338 -26.96 12.20 -0.50
CA ASN A 338 -26.70 12.15 -1.95
C ASN A 338 -26.12 10.82 -2.44
N LYS A 339 -26.10 9.78 -1.59
CA LYS A 339 -25.59 8.43 -1.83
C LYS A 339 -24.08 8.35 -2.08
N ARG A 340 -23.31 9.43 -1.88
CA ARG A 340 -21.85 9.37 -1.93
C ARG A 340 -21.29 8.80 -0.62
N GLY A 341 -20.37 7.88 -0.75
CA GLY A 341 -19.57 7.41 0.36
C GLY A 341 -18.43 8.38 0.65
N VAL A 342 -18.27 8.78 1.92
CA VAL A 342 -17.10 9.52 2.39
C VAL A 342 -16.37 8.69 3.44
N TYR A 343 -15.06 8.60 3.31
CA TYR A 343 -14.28 7.77 4.21
C TYR A 343 -12.84 8.26 4.38
N THR A 344 -12.25 7.87 5.51
CA THR A 344 -10.82 8.12 5.74
C THR A 344 -9.99 7.03 5.07
N PHE A 345 -8.89 7.43 4.45
CA PHE A 345 -7.98 6.54 3.76
C PHE A 345 -6.53 6.86 4.11
N CYS A 346 -5.66 5.86 4.08
CA CYS A 346 -4.23 5.99 4.34
C CYS A 346 -3.92 6.92 5.53
N MET A 347 -4.59 6.69 6.68
CA MET A 347 -4.35 7.44 7.91
C MET A 347 -2.93 7.16 8.41
N CYS A 348 -2.17 8.20 8.67
CA CYS A 348 -0.77 8.18 9.07
C CYS A 348 -0.64 8.74 10.51
N PRO A 349 -0.56 7.86 11.52
CA PRO A 349 -0.33 8.29 12.90
C PRO A 349 1.04 8.92 13.04
N GLY A 350 1.15 10.02 13.80
CA GLY A 350 2.42 10.71 14.00
C GLY A 350 3.16 10.99 12.69
N GLY A 351 2.42 11.37 11.64
CA GLY A 351 2.93 11.41 10.27
C GLY A 351 2.86 12.79 9.63
N TYR A 352 3.31 12.84 8.41
CA TYR A 352 3.47 14.06 7.62
C TYR A 352 2.54 14.05 6.40
N VAL A 353 1.96 15.17 6.05
CA VAL A 353 1.42 15.41 4.71
C VAL A 353 2.60 15.66 3.78
N VAL A 354 2.61 15.04 2.60
CA VAL A 354 3.72 15.16 1.67
C VAL A 354 3.26 15.67 0.31
N ASN A 355 4.09 16.51 -0.33
CA ASN A 355 3.91 16.83 -1.74
C ASN A 355 4.28 15.60 -2.57
N ALA A 356 3.27 14.98 -3.16
CA ALA A 356 3.37 13.73 -3.92
C ALA A 356 3.17 13.95 -5.44
N SER A 357 3.44 15.16 -5.92
CA SER A 357 3.37 15.53 -7.34
C SER A 357 4.33 14.70 -8.19
N SER A 358 3.95 14.44 -9.44
CA SER A 358 4.79 13.74 -10.43
C SER A 358 4.69 14.33 -11.83
N GLU A 359 3.88 15.37 -12.02
CA GLU A 359 3.72 16.11 -13.27
C GLU A 359 3.89 17.59 -12.98
N GLU A 360 4.60 18.33 -13.85
CA GLU A 360 4.79 19.77 -13.73
C GLU A 360 3.45 20.51 -13.82
N GLY A 361 3.30 21.59 -13.05
CA GLY A 361 2.06 22.37 -12.99
C GLY A 361 0.88 21.65 -12.36
N LYS A 362 1.09 20.50 -11.70
CA LYS A 362 0.06 19.71 -11.03
C LYS A 362 0.50 19.37 -9.61
N LEU A 363 -0.41 19.50 -8.65
CA LEU A 363 -0.11 19.27 -7.25
C LEU A 363 -1.03 18.19 -6.67
N ALA A 364 -0.42 17.13 -6.16
CA ALA A 364 -1.09 16.10 -5.38
C ALA A 364 -0.44 15.98 -4.01
N VAL A 365 -1.24 15.66 -2.99
CA VAL A 365 -0.75 15.36 -1.65
C VAL A 365 -0.97 13.89 -1.32
N ASN A 366 -0.15 13.37 -0.42
CA ASN A 366 -0.32 12.07 0.22
C ASN A 366 0.13 12.19 1.69
N GLY A 367 0.15 11.09 2.44
CA GLY A 367 0.67 11.03 3.79
C GLY A 367 1.71 9.95 3.95
N MET A 368 2.66 10.21 4.83
CA MET A 368 3.68 9.24 5.23
C MET A 368 3.89 9.27 6.75
N SER A 369 4.45 8.18 7.29
CA SER A 369 5.01 8.15 8.63
C SER A 369 6.37 7.44 8.59
N TYR A 370 7.25 7.84 9.50
CA TYR A 370 8.41 7.03 9.85
C TYR A 370 7.99 5.82 10.70
N HIS A 371 8.90 4.90 10.90
CA HIS A 371 8.61 3.67 11.67
C HIS A 371 8.14 3.97 13.09
N ASP A 372 8.75 4.96 13.76
CA ASP A 372 8.46 5.36 15.13
C ASP A 372 7.14 6.12 15.31
N ARG A 373 6.58 6.71 14.23
CA ARG A 373 5.33 7.49 14.26
C ARG A 373 5.34 8.61 15.31
N SER A 374 6.48 9.27 15.49
CA SER A 374 6.74 10.24 16.55
C SER A 374 6.27 11.69 16.25
N GLY A 375 5.68 11.92 15.09
CA GLY A 375 5.21 13.26 14.72
C GLY A 375 4.05 13.76 15.61
N GLU A 376 3.93 15.08 15.74
CA GLU A 376 2.93 15.74 16.59
C GLU A 376 1.51 15.56 16.04
N ASN A 377 1.34 15.48 14.70
CA ASN A 377 0.06 15.36 14.05
C ASN A 377 -0.20 13.94 13.55
N ALA A 378 -1.46 13.55 13.64
CA ALA A 378 -2.04 12.48 12.84
C ALA A 378 -2.62 13.08 11.56
N ASN A 379 -2.46 12.44 10.41
CA ASN A 379 -3.15 12.86 9.20
C ASN A 379 -3.83 11.69 8.48
N SER A 380 -4.89 11.97 7.76
CA SER A 380 -5.52 11.01 6.84
C SER A 380 -6.16 11.70 5.65
N ALA A 381 -6.28 11.01 4.55
CA ALA A 381 -7.20 11.44 3.50
C ALA A 381 -8.64 11.35 4.01
N VAL A 382 -9.47 12.36 3.70
CA VAL A 382 -10.93 12.32 3.73
C VAL A 382 -11.39 12.44 2.29
N ILE A 383 -11.90 11.36 1.75
CA ILE A 383 -12.15 11.21 0.31
C ILE A 383 -13.58 10.81 0.01
N VAL A 384 -14.06 11.31 -1.11
CA VAL A 384 -15.40 11.09 -1.66
C VAL A 384 -15.29 10.21 -2.90
N THR A 385 -16.13 9.20 -2.99
CA THR A 385 -16.19 8.33 -4.17
C THR A 385 -16.62 9.11 -5.41
N VAL A 386 -15.86 8.95 -6.49
CA VAL A 386 -16.20 9.40 -7.85
C VAL A 386 -16.26 8.19 -8.77
N THR A 387 -17.16 8.27 -9.76
CA THR A 387 -17.49 7.19 -10.68
C THR A 387 -17.33 7.69 -12.13
N PRO A 388 -17.36 6.81 -13.14
CA PRO A 388 -17.32 7.23 -14.53
C PRO A 388 -18.39 8.25 -14.92
N GLN A 389 -19.52 8.33 -14.20
CA GLN A 389 -20.57 9.33 -14.40
C GLN A 389 -20.15 10.76 -14.01
N ASP A 390 -19.10 10.88 -13.17
CA ASP A 390 -18.52 12.18 -12.79
C ASP A 390 -17.48 12.68 -13.81
N PHE A 391 -17.11 11.86 -14.80
CA PHE A 391 -16.10 12.19 -15.79
C PHE A 391 -16.75 12.81 -17.03
N GLU A 392 -16.05 13.69 -17.72
CA GLU A 392 -16.57 14.44 -18.87
C GLU A 392 -16.57 13.63 -20.19
N SER A 393 -16.13 12.38 -20.15
CA SER A 393 -15.94 11.54 -21.34
C SER A 393 -16.11 10.07 -21.00
N ASP A 394 -16.52 9.26 -21.98
CA ASP A 394 -16.59 7.79 -21.89
C ASP A 394 -15.24 7.10 -22.14
N SER A 395 -14.17 7.87 -22.37
CA SER A 395 -12.82 7.31 -22.53
C SER A 395 -12.39 6.54 -21.30
N PRO A 396 -11.74 5.37 -21.45
CA PRO A 396 -11.11 4.67 -20.30
C PRO A 396 -10.15 5.54 -19.51
N LEU A 397 -9.57 6.60 -20.12
CA LEU A 397 -8.64 7.53 -19.50
C LEU A 397 -9.31 8.77 -18.89
N ALA A 398 -10.65 8.90 -18.96
CA ALA A 398 -11.37 10.08 -18.47
C ALA A 398 -11.13 10.36 -16.98
N GLY A 399 -10.96 9.30 -16.16
CA GLY A 399 -10.61 9.45 -14.75
C GLY A 399 -9.22 10.08 -14.53
N ILE A 400 -8.26 9.84 -15.43
CA ILE A 400 -6.94 10.51 -15.40
C ILE A 400 -7.10 12.00 -15.69
N ALA A 401 -7.92 12.36 -16.68
CA ALA A 401 -8.20 13.76 -17.02
C ALA A 401 -8.87 14.48 -15.84
N PHE A 402 -9.83 13.81 -15.18
CA PHE A 402 -10.49 14.33 -13.99
C PHE A 402 -9.50 14.60 -12.84
N GLN A 403 -8.58 13.66 -12.55
CA GLN A 403 -7.53 13.86 -11.54
C GLN A 403 -6.64 15.06 -11.90
N ARG A 404 -6.18 15.15 -13.15
CA ARG A 404 -5.32 16.25 -13.62
C ARG A 404 -5.98 17.63 -13.43
N LYS A 405 -7.27 17.74 -13.70
CA LYS A 405 -8.05 18.98 -13.50
C LYS A 405 -7.99 19.45 -12.04
N LEU A 406 -8.17 18.53 -11.08
CA LEU A 406 -8.09 18.85 -9.65
C LEU A 406 -6.66 19.21 -9.24
N GLU A 407 -5.66 18.47 -9.73
CA GLU A 407 -4.24 18.71 -9.45
C GLU A 407 -3.75 20.04 -10.03
N GLU A 408 -4.21 20.44 -11.20
CA GLU A 408 -3.95 21.77 -11.80
C GLU A 408 -4.54 22.90 -10.96
N ARG A 409 -5.80 22.76 -10.53
CA ARG A 409 -6.43 23.72 -9.61
C ARG A 409 -5.68 23.84 -8.29
N ALA A 410 -5.28 22.70 -7.69
CA ALA A 410 -4.51 22.69 -6.46
C ALA A 410 -3.16 23.41 -6.63
N TYR A 411 -2.47 23.19 -7.75
CA TYR A 411 -1.23 23.88 -8.09
C TYR A 411 -1.41 25.39 -8.22
N GLN A 412 -2.46 25.83 -8.93
CA GLN A 412 -2.76 27.26 -9.13
C GLN A 412 -3.11 27.94 -7.81
N ILE A 413 -3.99 27.34 -6.99
CA ILE A 413 -4.43 27.86 -5.70
C ILE A 413 -3.26 27.93 -4.72
N GLY A 414 -2.44 26.89 -4.66
CA GLY A 414 -1.23 26.83 -3.84
C GLY A 414 -0.04 27.62 -4.40
N GLN A 415 -0.12 28.12 -5.64
CA GLN A 415 1.01 28.73 -6.35
C GLN A 415 2.27 27.85 -6.32
N GLY A 416 2.09 26.57 -6.62
CA GLY A 416 3.16 25.57 -6.58
C GLY A 416 3.45 24.96 -5.21
N ASN A 417 2.90 25.51 -4.11
CA ASN A 417 3.02 25.00 -2.76
C ASN A 417 1.75 24.22 -2.36
N ILE A 418 1.84 23.39 -1.33
CA ILE A 418 0.68 22.66 -0.80
C ILE A 418 -0.36 23.68 -0.27
N PRO A 419 -1.57 23.78 -0.86
CA PRO A 419 -2.61 24.66 -0.32
C PRO A 419 -3.17 24.06 0.97
N VAL A 420 -3.29 24.93 2.00
CA VAL A 420 -3.77 24.57 3.35
C VAL A 420 -4.89 25.51 3.76
N GLN A 421 -5.93 24.96 4.36
CA GLN A 421 -7.11 25.67 4.83
C GLN A 421 -7.59 25.11 6.17
N CYS A 422 -7.99 25.96 7.12
CA CYS A 422 -8.71 25.54 8.32
C CYS A 422 -10.11 25.01 7.95
N TYR A 423 -10.60 24.02 8.67
CA TYR A 423 -11.91 23.42 8.36
C TYR A 423 -13.06 24.41 8.43
N LYS A 424 -13.06 25.33 9.39
CA LYS A 424 -14.06 26.40 9.45
C LYS A 424 -14.08 27.23 8.16
N ASP A 425 -12.91 27.71 7.73
CA ASP A 425 -12.79 28.53 6.52
C ASP A 425 -13.16 27.74 5.25
N PHE A 426 -12.92 26.41 5.25
CA PHE A 426 -13.38 25.52 4.20
C PHE A 426 -14.92 25.48 4.15
N CYS A 427 -15.60 25.39 5.29
CA CYS A 427 -17.06 25.45 5.36
C CYS A 427 -17.61 26.80 4.87
N ASP A 428 -16.96 27.89 5.28
CA ASP A 428 -17.33 29.27 4.91
C ASP A 428 -16.93 29.65 3.47
N ASN A 429 -16.16 28.77 2.79
CA ASN A 429 -15.62 28.98 1.43
C ASN A 429 -14.78 30.24 1.30
N ILE A 430 -13.95 30.52 2.28
CA ILE A 430 -13.01 31.65 2.32
C ILE A 430 -11.57 31.17 2.50
N PRO A 431 -10.55 31.86 1.98
CA PRO A 431 -9.17 31.47 2.23
C PRO A 431 -8.81 31.61 3.71
N THR A 432 -8.01 30.68 4.24
CA THR A 432 -7.44 30.84 5.58
C THR A 432 -6.35 31.90 5.55
N GLU A 433 -6.43 32.87 6.45
CA GLU A 433 -5.41 33.91 6.64
C GLU A 433 -4.52 33.63 7.85
N LYS A 434 -5.05 32.94 8.87
CA LYS A 434 -4.35 32.66 10.13
C LYS A 434 -4.68 31.26 10.63
N LEU A 435 -3.63 30.54 11.07
CA LEU A 435 -3.77 29.22 11.69
C LEU A 435 -4.27 29.33 13.14
N GLY A 436 -5.03 28.34 13.58
CA GLY A 436 -5.40 28.11 14.97
C GLY A 436 -4.26 27.52 15.80
N ASP A 437 -4.57 26.54 16.65
CA ASP A 437 -3.57 25.86 17.51
C ASP A 437 -2.74 24.83 16.74
N ILE A 438 -3.30 24.23 15.68
CA ILE A 438 -2.62 23.20 14.89
C ILE A 438 -1.64 23.85 13.93
N ARG A 439 -0.41 23.32 13.90
CA ARG A 439 0.61 23.70 12.93
C ARG A 439 0.72 22.61 11.84
N PRO A 440 0.84 22.99 10.55
CA PRO A 440 1.03 22.01 9.49
C PRO A 440 2.29 21.17 9.69
N GLN A 441 2.16 19.85 9.61
CA GLN A 441 3.27 18.91 9.67
C GLN A 441 3.49 18.30 8.28
N MET A 442 4.29 18.95 7.45
CA MET A 442 4.38 18.66 6.02
C MET A 442 5.81 18.48 5.53
N LYS A 443 5.93 17.71 4.45
CA LYS A 443 7.12 17.65 3.60
C LYS A 443 6.81 18.34 2.26
N GLY A 444 7.49 19.44 2.00
CA GLY A 444 7.21 20.41 0.96
C GLY A 444 6.66 21.72 1.54
N ASN A 445 6.86 22.81 0.79
CA ASN A 445 6.34 24.11 1.18
C ASN A 445 4.81 24.15 1.13
N TYR A 446 4.20 24.89 2.04
CA TYR A 446 2.75 25.08 2.05
C TYR A 446 2.36 26.56 1.93
N ARG A 447 1.12 26.81 1.56
CA ARG A 447 0.51 28.14 1.49
C ARG A 447 -0.90 28.10 2.05
N LEU A 448 -1.25 29.09 2.89
CA LEU A 448 -2.65 29.29 3.30
C LEU A 448 -3.46 29.76 2.11
N ALA A 449 -4.56 29.07 1.81
CA ALA A 449 -5.34 29.27 0.60
C ALA A 449 -6.77 28.73 0.77
N ASN A 450 -7.62 28.85 -0.27
CA ASN A 450 -8.94 28.26 -0.30
C ASN A 450 -8.90 26.86 -0.95
N VAL A 451 -8.68 25.82 -0.17
CA VAL A 451 -8.64 24.42 -0.62
C VAL A 451 -10.01 23.97 -1.18
N ARG A 452 -11.11 24.51 -0.64
CA ARG A 452 -12.46 24.20 -1.13
C ARG A 452 -12.61 24.47 -2.63
N ALA A 453 -12.00 25.54 -3.14
CA ALA A 453 -12.08 25.95 -4.54
C ALA A 453 -11.41 24.98 -5.52
N ILE A 454 -10.66 23.99 -5.04
CA ILE A 454 -10.12 22.89 -5.88
C ILE A 454 -11.26 22.05 -6.45
N PHE A 455 -12.31 21.81 -5.67
CA PHE A 455 -13.35 20.84 -5.97
C PHE A 455 -14.58 21.45 -6.64
N PRO A 456 -15.30 20.66 -7.45
CA PRO A 456 -16.69 20.94 -7.75
C PRO A 456 -17.51 21.06 -6.46
N ASP A 457 -18.51 21.95 -6.43
CA ASP A 457 -19.26 22.29 -5.20
C ASP A 457 -19.92 21.07 -4.53
N GLU A 458 -20.42 20.11 -5.30
CA GLU A 458 -21.01 18.87 -4.78
C GLU A 458 -19.98 18.01 -4.01
N LEU A 459 -18.76 17.90 -4.52
CA LEU A 459 -17.70 17.17 -3.86
C LEU A 459 -17.19 17.91 -2.61
N ALA A 460 -17.06 19.23 -2.69
CA ALA A 460 -16.69 20.07 -1.55
C ALA A 460 -17.69 19.93 -0.40
N LYS A 461 -18.99 20.03 -0.68
CA LYS A 461 -20.08 19.81 0.29
C LYS A 461 -20.07 18.38 0.86
N SER A 462 -19.75 17.40 0.03
CA SER A 462 -19.65 16.01 0.47
C SER A 462 -18.47 15.81 1.45
N ILE A 463 -17.32 16.44 1.22
CA ILE A 463 -16.18 16.43 2.12
C ILE A 463 -16.55 17.09 3.46
N GLU A 464 -17.12 18.29 3.42
CA GLU A 464 -17.59 19.05 4.57
C GLU A 464 -18.54 18.23 5.45
N GLN A 465 -19.62 17.72 4.87
CA GLN A 465 -20.60 16.90 5.57
C GLN A 465 -20.00 15.59 6.09
N GLY A 466 -19.07 14.99 5.35
CA GLY A 466 -18.34 13.79 5.75
C GLY A 466 -17.52 14.02 7.00
N ILE A 467 -16.77 15.11 7.09
CA ILE A 467 -15.97 15.50 8.26
C ILE A 467 -16.90 15.74 9.46
N LEU A 468 -17.98 16.47 9.26
CA LEU A 468 -18.97 16.72 10.31
C LEU A 468 -19.58 15.41 10.87
N ASN A 469 -19.95 14.48 10.00
CA ASN A 469 -20.47 13.17 10.41
C ASN A 469 -19.43 12.32 11.15
N MET A 470 -18.16 12.47 10.84
CA MET A 470 -17.06 11.75 11.50
C MET A 470 -16.80 12.26 12.92
N ASP A 471 -17.17 13.50 13.25
CA ASP A 471 -17.05 14.07 14.60
C ASP A 471 -17.86 13.29 15.63
N HIS A 472 -18.99 12.72 15.24
CA HIS A 472 -19.78 11.82 16.11
C HIS A 472 -19.02 10.55 16.54
N LYS A 473 -17.97 10.18 15.81
CA LYS A 473 -17.15 8.98 16.10
C LYS A 473 -15.86 9.31 16.82
N ILE A 474 -15.26 10.44 16.49
CA ILE A 474 -14.07 11.00 17.13
C ILE A 474 -14.38 12.46 17.43
N HIS A 475 -14.72 12.75 18.68
CA HIS A 475 -15.05 14.12 19.09
C HIS A 475 -13.87 15.07 18.84
N GLY A 476 -14.13 16.21 18.20
CA GLY A 476 -13.13 17.16 17.75
C GLY A 476 -12.56 16.86 16.34
N PHE A 477 -13.11 15.86 15.63
CA PHE A 477 -12.69 15.60 14.25
C PHE A 477 -13.05 16.76 13.30
N ALA A 478 -14.19 17.43 13.55
CA ALA A 478 -14.64 18.63 12.85
C ALA A 478 -14.28 19.93 13.58
N ARG A 479 -13.18 19.94 14.38
CA ARG A 479 -12.73 21.16 15.04
C ARG A 479 -12.40 22.26 14.03
N GLU A 480 -12.71 23.50 14.38
CA GLU A 480 -12.62 24.65 13.48
C GLU A 480 -11.23 24.83 12.84
N ASP A 481 -10.18 24.53 13.60
CA ASP A 481 -8.78 24.70 13.19
C ASP A 481 -8.11 23.40 12.69
N ALA A 482 -8.89 22.31 12.44
CA ALA A 482 -8.37 21.15 11.73
C ALA A 482 -7.85 21.59 10.36
N LEU A 483 -6.66 21.12 9.96
CA LEU A 483 -6.01 21.57 8.74
C LEU A 483 -6.38 20.66 7.57
N LEU A 484 -6.86 21.26 6.49
CA LEU A 484 -7.17 20.57 5.24
C LEU A 484 -6.14 20.93 4.18
N SER A 485 -5.55 19.93 3.54
CA SER A 485 -4.59 20.10 2.44
C SER A 485 -5.08 19.41 1.18
N GLY A 486 -4.86 19.97 0.02
CA GLY A 486 -5.34 19.42 -1.25
C GLY A 486 -4.27 19.37 -2.35
N VAL A 487 -4.47 18.47 -3.30
CA VAL A 487 -5.57 17.51 -3.46
C VAL A 487 -5.06 16.07 -3.25
N GLU A 488 -5.78 15.29 -2.50
CA GLU A 488 -5.62 13.83 -2.49
C GLU A 488 -6.42 13.26 -3.67
N SER A 489 -5.77 13.04 -4.80
CA SER A 489 -6.40 12.60 -6.05
C SER A 489 -6.03 11.17 -6.45
N ARG A 490 -4.95 10.63 -5.85
CA ARG A 490 -4.30 9.39 -6.29
C ARG A 490 -4.50 8.24 -5.30
N THR A 491 -5.75 8.02 -4.89
CA THR A 491 -6.12 6.99 -3.90
C THR A 491 -6.13 5.58 -4.47
N SER A 492 -6.38 5.44 -5.76
CA SER A 492 -6.30 4.19 -6.51
C SER A 492 -6.29 4.48 -8.02
N SER A 493 -5.96 3.47 -8.84
CA SER A 493 -5.98 3.63 -10.30
C SER A 493 -7.37 4.01 -10.81
N PRO A 494 -7.51 5.06 -11.64
CA PRO A 494 -8.74 5.40 -12.32
C PRO A 494 -9.01 4.52 -13.55
N VAL A 495 -8.08 3.64 -13.89
CA VAL A 495 -8.11 2.77 -15.07
C VAL A 495 -7.97 1.31 -14.62
N LYS A 496 -8.64 0.41 -15.33
CA LYS A 496 -8.42 -1.03 -15.24
C LYS A 496 -7.94 -1.53 -16.61
N ILE A 497 -6.72 -2.07 -16.66
CA ILE A 497 -6.20 -2.77 -17.84
C ILE A 497 -6.74 -4.19 -17.79
N LEU A 498 -7.47 -4.61 -18.82
CA LEU A 498 -8.17 -5.89 -18.77
C LEU A 498 -7.20 -7.07 -18.96
N ARG A 499 -7.44 -8.14 -18.19
CA ARG A 499 -6.73 -9.42 -18.29
C ARG A 499 -7.71 -10.57 -18.09
N GLU A 500 -7.39 -11.70 -18.68
CA GLU A 500 -8.14 -12.95 -18.56
C GLU A 500 -7.84 -13.69 -17.24
N GLU A 501 -8.46 -14.83 -17.00
CA GLU A 501 -8.18 -15.68 -15.84
C GLU A 501 -6.74 -16.22 -15.83
N SER A 502 -6.12 -16.31 -16.99
CA SER A 502 -4.70 -16.62 -17.18
C SER A 502 -3.75 -15.53 -16.68
N PHE A 503 -4.25 -14.37 -16.25
CA PHE A 503 -3.55 -13.11 -15.97
C PHE A 503 -2.96 -12.44 -17.22
N GLU A 504 -3.08 -13.02 -18.39
CA GLU A 504 -2.68 -12.44 -19.67
C GLU A 504 -3.77 -11.52 -20.23
N SER A 505 -3.40 -10.44 -20.90
CA SER A 505 -4.32 -9.61 -21.68
C SER A 505 -4.79 -10.38 -22.91
N THR A 506 -5.84 -9.91 -23.59
CA THR A 506 -6.20 -10.40 -24.93
C THR A 506 -5.07 -10.16 -25.95
N CYS A 507 -4.24 -9.13 -25.75
CA CYS A 507 -2.98 -8.99 -26.46
C CYS A 507 -1.94 -9.92 -25.81
N LYS A 508 -1.49 -10.93 -26.56
CA LYS A 508 -0.61 -11.99 -26.04
C LYS A 508 0.77 -11.46 -25.65
N GLY A 509 1.32 -12.04 -24.59
CA GLY A 509 2.60 -11.63 -24.01
C GLY A 509 2.52 -10.50 -22.98
N ILE A 510 1.34 -9.86 -22.79
CA ILE A 510 1.16 -8.78 -21.83
C ILE A 510 0.38 -9.27 -20.60
N TYR A 511 0.94 -9.03 -19.41
CA TYR A 511 0.38 -9.40 -18.11
C TYR A 511 0.15 -8.15 -17.24
N PRO A 512 -1.06 -7.54 -17.28
CA PRO A 512 -1.40 -6.42 -16.41
C PRO A 512 -1.35 -6.82 -14.93
N CYS A 513 -0.67 -6.04 -14.09
CA CYS A 513 -0.34 -6.42 -12.72
C CYS A 513 -0.48 -5.25 -11.74
N GLY A 514 -0.95 -5.55 -10.54
CA GLY A 514 -0.92 -4.67 -9.39
C GLY A 514 -1.94 -3.54 -9.42
N GLU A 515 -1.60 -2.46 -8.70
CA GLU A 515 -2.51 -1.32 -8.50
C GLU A 515 -2.76 -0.52 -9.79
N GLY A 516 -1.71 -0.27 -10.57
CA GLY A 516 -1.84 0.44 -11.84
C GLY A 516 -2.79 -0.23 -12.80
N ALA A 517 -2.74 -1.54 -12.89
CA ALA A 517 -3.67 -2.32 -13.69
C ALA A 517 -5.09 -2.46 -13.08
N GLY A 518 -5.33 -1.92 -11.88
CA GLY A 518 -6.63 -1.88 -11.22
C GLY A 518 -7.02 -3.12 -10.41
N TYR A 519 -6.05 -3.98 -10.06
CA TYR A 519 -6.28 -5.26 -9.35
C TYR A 519 -5.83 -5.25 -7.88
N ALA A 520 -5.19 -4.20 -7.41
CA ALA A 520 -4.74 -4.04 -6.05
C ALA A 520 -4.97 -2.61 -5.55
N GLY A 521 -4.82 -2.36 -4.26
CA GLY A 521 -5.00 -1.04 -3.64
C GLY A 521 -4.12 -0.82 -2.41
N GLY A 522 -2.91 -1.40 -2.38
CA GLY A 522 -1.96 -1.23 -1.29
C GLY A 522 -0.78 -2.19 -1.41
N ILE A 523 0.25 -2.01 -0.58
CA ILE A 523 1.54 -2.72 -0.66
C ILE A 523 1.37 -4.24 -0.74
N THR A 524 0.74 -4.84 0.27
CA THR A 524 0.58 -6.29 0.36
C THR A 524 -0.29 -6.86 -0.75
N SER A 525 -1.41 -6.20 -1.08
CA SER A 525 -2.28 -6.68 -2.17
C SER A 525 -1.60 -6.58 -3.53
N ALA A 526 -0.78 -5.55 -3.78
CA ALA A 526 0.00 -5.40 -5.00
C ALA A 526 1.11 -6.46 -5.09
N ALA A 527 1.83 -6.71 -3.99
CA ALA A 527 2.82 -7.78 -3.88
C ALA A 527 2.20 -9.17 -4.19
N MET A 528 1.06 -9.48 -3.57
CA MET A 528 0.33 -10.73 -3.82
C MET A 528 -0.15 -10.86 -5.27
N ASP A 529 -0.55 -9.76 -5.91
CA ASP A 529 -0.95 -9.79 -7.33
C ASP A 529 0.27 -10.03 -8.23
N GLY A 530 1.44 -9.43 -7.90
CA GLY A 530 2.71 -9.73 -8.55
C GLY A 530 3.08 -11.21 -8.45
N MET A 531 2.92 -11.82 -7.27
CA MET A 531 3.13 -13.25 -7.09
C MET A 531 2.19 -14.10 -7.95
N LYS A 532 0.89 -13.75 -8.03
CA LYS A 532 -0.08 -14.47 -8.87
C LYS A 532 0.28 -14.43 -10.35
N VAL A 533 0.75 -13.28 -10.84
CA VAL A 533 1.23 -13.16 -12.21
C VAL A 533 2.49 -14.00 -12.42
N ALA A 534 3.44 -13.96 -11.49
CA ALA A 534 4.61 -14.84 -11.53
C ALA A 534 4.22 -16.32 -11.55
N GLU A 535 3.27 -16.74 -10.70
CA GLU A 535 2.75 -18.12 -10.69
C GLU A 535 2.11 -18.53 -12.03
N ALA A 536 1.41 -17.62 -12.70
CA ALA A 536 0.82 -17.89 -14.01
C ALA A 536 1.91 -18.13 -15.08
N ILE A 537 2.98 -17.32 -15.02
CA ILE A 537 4.15 -17.48 -15.91
C ILE A 537 4.88 -18.79 -15.59
N ILE A 538 5.15 -19.09 -14.32
CA ILE A 538 5.79 -20.34 -13.89
C ILE A 538 5.00 -21.56 -14.37
N LYS A 539 3.67 -21.59 -14.23
CA LYS A 539 2.82 -22.70 -14.69
C LYS A 539 2.84 -22.90 -16.21
N LYS A 540 3.10 -21.85 -16.97
CA LYS A 540 3.05 -21.88 -18.44
C LYS A 540 4.43 -22.25 -19.04
N TYR A 541 5.50 -21.70 -18.49
CA TYR A 541 6.82 -21.75 -19.07
C TYR A 541 7.82 -22.58 -18.27
N GLU A 542 8.84 -23.08 -18.95
CA GLU A 542 10.02 -23.71 -18.37
C GLU A 542 11.00 -22.62 -17.90
N ALA A 543 11.66 -22.83 -16.76
CA ALA A 543 12.72 -21.94 -16.29
C ALA A 543 13.97 -22.03 -17.21
N PHE A 544 14.77 -20.99 -17.26
CA PHE A 544 16.05 -21.07 -17.95
C PHE A 544 16.95 -22.05 -17.21
N SER A 545 17.56 -22.98 -17.94
CA SER A 545 18.55 -23.87 -17.35
C SER A 545 19.70 -23.04 -16.82
N SER A 546 20.06 -23.25 -15.55
CA SER A 546 21.22 -22.65 -14.91
C SER A 546 22.53 -23.12 -15.56
#